data_448a6b529ed588dcb8058427bec16f43
#
_entry.id   448a6b529ed588dcb8058427bec16f43
#
_cell.length_a   1.000
_cell.length_b   1.000
_cell.length_c   1.000
_cell.angle_alpha   90.00
_cell.angle_beta   90.00
_cell.angle_gamma   90.00
#
_symmetry.space_group_name_H-M   'P 1'
#
loop_
_entity.id
_entity.type
_entity.pdbx_description
1 polymer ?
#
loop_
_entity_poly.entity_id
_entity_poly.type
_entity_poly.pdbx_seq_one_letter_code
_entity_poly.pdbx_strand_id
1 'polypeptide(L)'
;LLASSAASDVYKRQVTINGSGIRTHEVDNDYIRKIRASYYLIGALLGKYREAGVALPGGCNIGSRPIDLHLKGFKALGATTSIRNGSIVAEAEKLKGTHIYLDMVSVGATINIMMAASMAEGYTIIENSAREPHVVDVANFLNSMGANIKGAGTDVIRIRGVQKLH
;
A
#
# COMPACT_ATOMS: atom_id res chain seq x y z
N LEU A 1 10.30 13.60 -7.59
CA LEU A 1 9.56 14.77 -7.06
C LEU A 1 8.58 14.46 -5.93
N LEU A 2 8.43 13.19 -5.54
CA LEU A 2 7.77 12.86 -4.27
C LEU A 2 8.61 13.26 -3.04
N ALA A 3 9.90 13.51 -3.24
CA ALA A 3 10.82 13.88 -2.17
C ALA A 3 10.98 15.41 -1.94
N SER A 4 10.43 16.25 -2.81
CA SER A 4 10.68 17.70 -2.73
C SER A 4 9.85 18.43 -1.70
N SER A 5 8.91 17.76 -1.04
CA SER A 5 8.09 18.36 0.02
C SER A 5 8.31 17.77 1.41
N ALA A 6 9.28 16.87 1.56
CA ALA A 6 9.68 16.38 2.87
C ALA A 6 10.88 17.18 3.37
N ALA A 7 10.65 18.08 4.32
CA ALA A 7 11.71 18.68 5.10
C ALA A 7 11.94 17.81 6.34
N SER A 8 13.14 17.29 6.53
CA SER A 8 13.51 16.62 7.77
C SER A 8 14.19 17.62 8.70
N ASP A 9 13.64 17.84 9.87
CA ASP A 9 14.31 18.53 10.94
C ASP A 9 15.16 17.53 11.74
N VAL A 10 16.40 17.37 11.34
CA VAL A 10 17.35 16.44 11.95
C VAL A 10 17.55 16.75 13.44
N TYR A 11 17.39 17.98 13.85
CA TYR A 11 17.58 18.42 15.22
C TYR A 11 16.46 17.94 16.16
N LYS A 12 15.23 17.81 15.66
CA LYS A 12 14.06 17.38 16.44
C LYS A 12 13.62 15.98 16.12
N ARG A 13 14.30 15.26 15.26
CA ARG A 13 13.88 13.93 14.75
C ARG A 13 12.43 13.93 14.19
N GLN A 14 12.01 15.06 13.62
CA GLN A 14 10.70 15.22 13.01
C GLN A 14 10.84 15.26 11.49
N VAL A 15 9.87 14.67 10.81
CA VAL A 15 9.73 14.74 9.36
C VAL A 15 8.38 15.38 9.06
N THR A 16 8.40 16.51 8.34
CA THR A 16 7.16 17.12 7.85
C THR A 16 6.96 16.70 6.40
N ILE A 17 5.82 16.10 6.11
CA ILE A 17 5.46 15.63 4.76
C ILE A 17 4.24 16.44 4.29
N ASN A 18 4.39 17.14 3.17
CA ASN A 18 3.29 17.83 2.51
C ASN A 18 2.94 17.13 1.19
N GLY A 19 1.85 16.39 1.19
CA GLY A 19 1.35 15.65 0.02
C GLY A 19 0.45 16.47 -0.91
N SER A 20 0.22 17.76 -0.67
CA SER A 20 -0.70 18.58 -1.48
C SER A 20 -0.25 18.76 -2.93
N GLY A 21 1.04 18.58 -3.20
CA GLY A 21 1.63 18.70 -4.54
C GLY A 21 1.64 17.41 -5.36
N ILE A 22 1.16 16.29 -4.83
CA ILE A 22 1.12 15.02 -5.56
C ILE A 22 0.04 15.12 -6.64
N ARG A 23 0.48 15.05 -7.91
CA ARG A 23 -0.39 15.20 -9.09
C ARG A 23 -0.34 14.00 -10.04
N THR A 24 0.43 12.96 -9.70
CA THR A 24 0.58 11.77 -10.52
C THR A 24 0.38 10.50 -9.71
N HIS A 25 -0.20 9.50 -10.33
CA HIS A 25 -0.31 8.13 -9.84
C HIS A 25 0.75 7.21 -10.46
N GLU A 26 1.57 7.75 -11.36
CA GLU A 26 2.71 7.05 -11.94
C GLU A 26 4.02 7.50 -11.27
N VAL A 27 4.78 6.54 -10.78
CA VAL A 27 6.04 6.77 -10.07
C VAL A 27 7.13 5.92 -10.70
N ASP A 28 7.86 6.53 -11.62
CA ASP A 28 9.01 5.91 -12.28
C ASP A 28 10.18 6.90 -12.30
N ASN A 29 11.16 6.66 -11.43
CA ASN A 29 12.43 7.36 -11.43
C ASN A 29 13.52 6.48 -10.82
N ASP A 30 14.79 6.89 -10.99
CA ASP A 30 15.94 6.13 -10.53
C ASP A 30 15.95 5.85 -9.02
N TYR A 31 15.38 6.73 -8.21
CA TYR A 31 15.29 6.52 -6.75
C TYR A 31 14.27 5.44 -6.42
N ILE A 32 13.12 5.45 -7.07
CA ILE A 32 12.07 4.43 -6.89
C ILE A 32 12.58 3.05 -7.24
N ARG A 33 13.33 2.93 -8.34
CA ARG A 33 13.95 1.68 -8.78
C ARG A 33 14.98 1.13 -7.81
N LYS A 34 15.60 1.99 -6.98
CA LYS A 34 16.62 1.61 -5.97
C LYS A 34 16.01 1.26 -4.62
N ILE A 35 14.81 1.73 -4.32
CA ILE A 35 14.17 1.57 -3.01
C ILE A 35 13.08 0.51 -3.09
N ARG A 36 13.29 -0.63 -2.43
CA ARG A 36 12.30 -1.70 -2.39
C ARG A 36 10.96 -1.29 -1.76
N ALA A 37 11.00 -0.40 -0.78
CA ALA A 37 9.80 0.14 -0.14
C ALA A 37 8.86 0.88 -1.12
N SER A 38 9.31 1.18 -2.34
CA SER A 38 8.47 1.76 -3.39
C SER A 38 7.20 0.95 -3.70
N TYR A 39 7.20 -0.36 -3.44
CA TYR A 39 6.00 -1.20 -3.58
C TYR A 39 4.82 -0.75 -2.73
N TYR A 40 5.06 -0.15 -1.57
CA TYR A 40 3.99 0.38 -0.71
C TYR A 40 3.22 1.53 -1.36
N LEU A 41 3.83 2.22 -2.32
CA LEU A 41 3.15 3.26 -3.09
C LEU A 41 1.97 2.71 -3.89
N ILE A 42 2.01 1.44 -4.32
CA ILE A 42 0.94 0.85 -5.13
C ILE A 42 -0.37 0.85 -4.34
N GLY A 43 -0.37 0.32 -3.11
CA GLY A 43 -1.56 0.27 -2.26
C GLY A 43 -2.10 1.66 -1.90
N ALA A 44 -1.19 2.58 -1.58
CA ALA A 44 -1.56 3.95 -1.23
C ALA A 44 -2.17 4.72 -2.42
N LEU A 45 -1.53 4.63 -3.60
CA LEU A 45 -2.02 5.30 -4.83
C LEU A 45 -3.32 4.67 -5.32
N LEU A 46 -3.39 3.34 -5.35
CA LEU A 46 -4.60 2.61 -5.75
C LEU A 46 -5.77 2.95 -4.82
N GLY A 47 -5.56 3.00 -3.51
CA GLY A 47 -6.57 3.42 -2.54
C GLY A 47 -7.08 4.83 -2.80
N LYS A 48 -6.17 5.78 -3.05
CA LYS A 48 -6.50 7.20 -3.20
C LYS A 48 -7.01 7.57 -4.58
N TYR A 49 -6.33 7.10 -5.64
CA TYR A 49 -6.58 7.55 -7.01
C TYR A 49 -7.29 6.51 -7.88
N ARG A 50 -7.45 5.27 -7.41
CA ARG A 50 -7.94 4.13 -8.18
C ARG A 50 -6.98 3.70 -9.31
N GLU A 51 -5.84 4.32 -9.37
CA GLU A 51 -4.78 4.08 -10.34
C GLU A 51 -3.42 4.13 -9.65
N ALA A 52 -2.54 3.22 -10.01
CA ALA A 52 -1.16 3.19 -9.53
C ALA A 52 -0.24 2.62 -10.61
N GLY A 53 0.80 3.35 -10.94
CA GLY A 53 1.91 2.90 -11.78
C GLY A 53 3.22 3.05 -10.99
N VAL A 54 3.87 1.95 -10.62
CA VAL A 54 5.10 1.99 -9.82
C VAL A 54 6.16 1.13 -10.48
N ALA A 55 7.32 1.72 -10.77
CA ALA A 55 8.44 0.99 -11.35
C ALA A 55 8.87 -0.16 -10.44
N LEU A 56 9.11 -1.31 -11.04
CA LEU A 56 9.69 -2.46 -10.35
C LEU A 56 11.06 -2.07 -9.80
N PRO A 57 11.31 -2.24 -8.51
CA PRO A 57 12.64 -2.00 -7.98
C PRO A 57 13.61 -2.97 -8.61
N GLY A 58 14.73 -2.45 -9.12
CA GLY A 58 15.85 -3.21 -9.63
C GLY A 58 16.38 -4.14 -8.55
N GLY A 59 17.03 -5.23 -8.97
CA GLY A 59 17.40 -6.35 -8.13
C GLY A 59 18.09 -6.00 -6.82
N CYS A 60 17.45 -6.41 -5.75
CA CYS A 60 18.14 -6.60 -4.49
C CYS A 60 18.70 -8.03 -4.51
N ASN A 61 20.01 -8.21 -4.32
CA ASN A 61 20.71 -9.50 -4.33
C ASN A 61 20.24 -10.50 -3.24
N ILE A 62 19.18 -10.21 -2.52
CA ILE A 62 18.63 -11.03 -1.42
C ILE A 62 17.53 -12.00 -1.93
N GLY A 63 17.46 -12.27 -3.23
CA GLY A 63 16.56 -13.25 -3.83
C GLY A 63 15.27 -12.67 -4.43
N SER A 64 14.64 -13.47 -5.28
CA SER A 64 13.33 -13.20 -5.86
C SER A 64 12.29 -13.17 -4.75
N ARG A 65 11.63 -12.05 -4.59
CA ARG A 65 10.44 -11.94 -3.73
C ARG A 65 9.25 -11.57 -4.60
N PRO A 66 8.42 -12.54 -4.91
CA PRO A 66 7.28 -12.33 -5.81
C PRO A 66 6.32 -11.30 -5.21
N ILE A 67 5.79 -10.46 -6.08
CA ILE A 67 4.72 -9.50 -5.75
C ILE A 67 3.33 -10.12 -5.92
N ASP A 68 3.26 -11.41 -6.18
CA ASP A 68 2.03 -12.12 -6.53
C ASP A 68 0.94 -11.97 -5.47
N LEU A 69 1.33 -12.01 -4.18
CA LEU A 69 0.38 -11.80 -3.07
C LEU A 69 -0.19 -10.38 -3.04
N HIS A 70 0.60 -9.37 -3.40
CA HIS A 70 0.12 -7.99 -3.53
C HIS A 70 -0.92 -7.91 -4.65
N LEU A 71 -0.56 -8.44 -5.83
CA LEU A 71 -1.45 -8.45 -7.00
C LEU A 71 -2.71 -9.27 -6.75
N LYS A 72 -2.60 -10.42 -6.06
CA LYS A 72 -3.76 -11.23 -5.61
C LYS A 72 -4.72 -10.38 -4.78
N GLY A 73 -4.21 -9.66 -3.79
CA GLY A 73 -5.03 -8.81 -2.93
C GLY A 73 -5.70 -7.67 -3.69
N PHE A 74 -4.98 -6.99 -4.57
CA PHE A 74 -5.56 -5.91 -5.39
C PHE A 74 -6.62 -6.41 -6.36
N LYS A 75 -6.40 -7.57 -7.01
CA LYS A 75 -7.41 -8.22 -7.84
C LYS A 75 -8.65 -8.61 -7.05
N ALA A 76 -8.49 -9.13 -5.84
CA ALA A 76 -9.61 -9.47 -4.96
C ALA A 76 -10.43 -8.22 -4.60
N LEU A 77 -9.78 -7.06 -4.41
CA LEU A 77 -10.44 -5.77 -4.20
C LEU A 77 -11.10 -5.20 -5.48
N GLY A 78 -10.97 -5.88 -6.63
CA GLY A 78 -11.58 -5.49 -7.90
C GLY A 78 -10.68 -4.68 -8.83
N ALA A 79 -9.37 -4.60 -8.55
CA ALA A 79 -8.43 -3.95 -9.45
C ALA A 79 -7.95 -4.89 -10.56
N THR A 80 -7.72 -4.35 -11.74
CA THR A 80 -6.93 -4.96 -12.80
C THR A 80 -5.46 -4.67 -12.56
N THR A 81 -4.62 -5.66 -12.72
CA THR A 81 -3.17 -5.50 -12.53
C THR A 81 -2.40 -6.04 -13.73
N SER A 82 -1.39 -5.33 -14.16
CA SER A 82 -0.49 -5.73 -15.25
C SER A 82 0.94 -5.26 -14.98
N ILE A 83 1.89 -5.85 -15.68
CA ILE A 83 3.27 -5.35 -15.71
C ILE A 83 3.50 -4.78 -17.10
N ARG A 84 3.80 -3.49 -17.19
CA ARG A 84 4.05 -2.78 -18.45
C ARG A 84 5.35 -1.99 -18.32
N ASN A 85 6.24 -2.13 -19.30
CA ASN A 85 7.51 -1.37 -19.36
C ASN A 85 8.34 -1.40 -18.06
N GLY A 86 8.35 -2.53 -17.34
CA GLY A 86 9.07 -2.66 -16.07
C GLY A 86 8.40 -1.95 -14.89
N SER A 87 7.14 -1.58 -15.01
CA SER A 87 6.32 -1.02 -13.93
C SER A 87 5.10 -1.89 -13.67
N ILE A 88 4.70 -1.95 -12.39
CA ILE A 88 3.42 -2.54 -12.00
C ILE A 88 2.36 -1.46 -12.20
N VAL A 89 1.32 -1.81 -12.94
CA VAL A 89 0.15 -0.97 -13.14
C VAL A 89 -1.04 -1.65 -12.48
N ALA A 90 -1.75 -0.92 -11.64
CA ALA A 90 -2.98 -1.36 -10.99
C ALA A 90 -4.06 -0.29 -11.19
N GLU A 91 -5.23 -0.70 -11.68
CA GLU A 91 -6.33 0.19 -12.03
C GLU A 91 -7.65 -0.40 -11.53
N ALA A 92 -8.54 0.44 -11.02
CA ALA A 92 -9.87 0.03 -10.58
C ALA A 92 -10.88 1.17 -10.81
N GLU A 93 -12.02 0.87 -11.37
CA GLU A 93 -13.14 1.82 -11.36
C GLU A 93 -13.61 2.06 -9.93
N LYS A 94 -13.74 0.98 -9.16
CA LYS A 94 -14.09 0.99 -7.74
C LYS A 94 -13.34 -0.14 -7.02
N LEU A 95 -12.85 0.15 -5.84
CA LEU A 95 -12.37 -0.90 -4.93
C LEU A 95 -13.54 -1.35 -4.05
N LYS A 96 -13.73 -2.66 -3.96
CA LYS A 96 -14.78 -3.29 -3.15
C LYS A 96 -14.16 -4.18 -2.09
N GLY A 97 -14.62 -4.00 -0.85
CA GLY A 97 -14.22 -4.85 0.26
C GLY A 97 -14.61 -6.30 0.01
N THR A 98 -13.74 -7.19 0.42
CA THR A 98 -13.89 -8.63 0.19
C THR A 98 -13.10 -9.44 1.22
N HIS A 99 -13.24 -10.75 1.17
CA HIS A 99 -12.44 -11.68 1.97
C HIS A 99 -11.19 -12.11 1.19
N ILE A 100 -10.01 -11.89 1.78
CA ILE A 100 -8.70 -12.17 1.18
C ILE A 100 -7.93 -13.11 2.11
N TYR A 101 -7.65 -14.31 1.63
CA TYR A 101 -6.74 -15.24 2.30
C TYR A 101 -5.36 -15.16 1.64
N LEU A 102 -4.32 -14.90 2.44
CA LEU A 102 -2.94 -14.91 1.98
C LEU A 102 -2.36 -16.33 2.08
N ASP A 103 -1.92 -16.89 0.95
CA ASP A 103 -1.40 -18.28 0.89
C ASP A 103 -0.15 -18.46 1.76
N MET A 104 0.56 -17.37 2.01
CA MET A 104 1.66 -17.29 2.98
C MET A 104 1.66 -15.94 3.67
N VAL A 105 2.15 -15.90 4.89
CA VAL A 105 2.32 -14.66 5.66
C VAL A 105 3.29 -13.73 4.92
N SER A 106 2.85 -12.53 4.63
CA SER A 106 3.64 -11.50 3.94
C SER A 106 3.37 -10.13 4.51
N VAL A 107 4.37 -9.54 5.13
CA VAL A 107 4.30 -8.17 5.67
C VAL A 107 3.96 -7.16 4.58
N GLY A 108 4.70 -7.23 3.46
CA GLY A 108 4.52 -6.31 2.35
C GLY A 108 3.12 -6.37 1.76
N ALA A 109 2.60 -7.58 1.50
CA ALA A 109 1.26 -7.75 0.97
C ALA A 109 0.20 -7.30 1.97
N THR A 110 0.33 -7.66 3.25
CA THR A 110 -0.59 -7.25 4.31
C THR A 110 -0.73 -5.73 4.38
N ILE A 111 0.39 -5.00 4.45
CA ILE A 111 0.39 -3.54 4.52
C ILE A 111 -0.19 -2.92 3.25
N ASN A 112 0.22 -3.41 2.10
CA ASN A 112 -0.21 -2.86 0.81
C ASN A 112 -1.72 -3.04 0.58
N ILE A 113 -2.23 -4.24 0.86
CA ILE A 113 -3.67 -4.53 0.77
C ILE A 113 -4.44 -3.70 1.81
N MET A 114 -3.91 -3.57 3.03
CA MET A 114 -4.54 -2.77 4.10
C MET A 114 -4.69 -1.30 3.69
N MET A 115 -3.67 -0.70 3.07
CA MET A 115 -3.75 0.68 2.57
C MET A 115 -4.83 0.83 1.48
N ALA A 116 -4.85 -0.05 0.48
CA ALA A 116 -5.87 0.00 -0.57
C ALA A 116 -7.29 -0.25 -0.03
N ALA A 117 -7.44 -1.24 0.86
CA ALA A 117 -8.71 -1.62 1.46
C ALA A 117 -9.29 -0.54 2.39
N SER A 118 -8.44 0.32 2.97
CA SER A 118 -8.89 1.41 3.84
C SER A 118 -9.81 2.40 3.12
N MET A 119 -9.75 2.44 1.78
CA MET A 119 -10.60 3.30 0.95
C MET A 119 -11.49 2.49 -0.02
N ALA A 120 -11.65 1.19 0.19
CA ALA A 120 -12.55 0.34 -0.58
C ALA A 120 -14.00 0.45 -0.04
N GLU A 121 -15.00 0.26 -0.90
CA GLU A 121 -16.40 0.24 -0.47
C GLU A 121 -16.70 -1.03 0.34
N GLY A 122 -17.26 -0.90 1.53
CA GLY A 122 -17.70 -2.02 2.34
C GLY A 122 -16.64 -2.54 3.31
N TYR A 123 -16.60 -3.85 3.50
CA TYR A 123 -15.73 -4.52 4.47
C TYR A 123 -14.71 -5.40 3.78
N THR A 124 -13.46 -5.33 4.22
CA THR A 124 -12.39 -6.25 3.84
C THR A 124 -11.95 -7.06 5.05
N ILE A 125 -11.75 -8.35 4.86
CA ILE A 125 -11.13 -9.24 5.83
C ILE A 125 -9.86 -9.80 5.18
N ILE A 126 -8.72 -9.61 5.85
CA ILE A 126 -7.45 -10.21 5.44
C ILE A 126 -7.13 -11.32 6.43
N GLU A 127 -7.10 -12.56 5.98
CA GLU A 127 -6.72 -13.73 6.78
C GLU A 127 -5.30 -14.20 6.45
N ASN A 128 -4.67 -14.86 7.41
CA ASN A 128 -3.25 -15.22 7.39
C ASN A 128 -2.35 -13.98 7.21
N SER A 129 -2.77 -12.88 7.83
CA SER A 129 -2.04 -11.61 7.78
C SER A 129 -0.77 -11.65 8.62
N ALA A 130 0.19 -10.82 8.26
CA ALA A 130 1.41 -10.59 9.03
C ALA A 130 1.10 -9.88 10.36
N ARG A 131 1.84 -10.22 11.42
CA ARG A 131 1.58 -9.77 12.81
C ARG A 131 2.65 -8.85 13.35
N GLU A 132 3.67 -8.54 12.56
CA GLU A 132 4.83 -7.77 12.95
C GLU A 132 4.45 -6.36 13.43
N PRO A 133 5.22 -5.80 14.38
CA PRO A 133 4.90 -4.50 15.00
C PRO A 133 4.66 -3.38 14.00
N HIS A 134 5.40 -3.33 12.89
CA HIS A 134 5.22 -2.30 11.88
C HIS A 134 3.93 -2.43 11.06
N VAL A 135 3.29 -3.62 11.01
CA VAL A 135 1.91 -3.77 10.49
C VAL A 135 0.92 -3.07 11.42
N VAL A 136 1.14 -3.22 12.74
CA VAL A 136 0.33 -2.54 13.77
C VAL A 136 0.51 -1.03 13.69
N ASP A 137 1.76 -0.56 13.51
CA ASP A 137 2.06 0.87 13.39
C ASP A 137 1.38 1.49 12.18
N VAL A 138 1.39 0.83 11.02
CA VAL A 138 0.68 1.31 9.84
C VAL A 138 -0.83 1.33 10.06
N ALA A 139 -1.40 0.32 10.71
CA ALA A 139 -2.82 0.30 11.03
C ALA A 139 -3.20 1.45 11.98
N ASN A 140 -2.39 1.70 13.02
CA ASN A 140 -2.59 2.81 13.95
C ASN A 140 -2.47 4.16 13.24
N PHE A 141 -1.49 4.31 12.36
CA PHE A 141 -1.33 5.53 11.58
C PHE A 141 -2.54 5.77 10.65
N LEU A 142 -3.01 4.76 9.93
CA LEU A 142 -4.21 4.87 9.10
C LEU A 142 -5.46 5.19 9.93
N ASN A 143 -5.60 4.55 11.10
CA ASN A 143 -6.70 4.84 12.02
C ASN A 143 -6.66 6.28 12.55
N SER A 144 -5.47 6.83 12.81
CA SER A 144 -5.33 8.26 13.19
C SER A 144 -5.72 9.21 12.05
N MET A 145 -5.68 8.74 10.81
CA MET A 145 -6.16 9.47 9.63
C MET A 145 -7.67 9.25 9.36
N GLY A 146 -8.36 8.50 10.21
CA GLY A 146 -9.80 8.26 10.08
C GLY A 146 -10.18 6.92 9.45
N ALA A 147 -9.24 6.00 9.22
CA ALA A 147 -9.55 4.63 8.79
C ALA A 147 -10.24 3.85 9.92
N ASN A 148 -10.82 2.71 9.58
CA ASN A 148 -11.42 1.78 10.53
C ASN A 148 -10.83 0.39 10.34
N ILE A 149 -9.69 0.15 11.01
CA ILE A 149 -8.91 -1.08 10.94
C ILE A 149 -8.85 -1.71 12.32
N LYS A 150 -9.17 -3.00 12.42
CA LYS A 150 -9.14 -3.79 13.64
C LYS A 150 -8.41 -5.10 13.41
N GLY A 151 -7.78 -5.64 14.46
CA GLY A 151 -7.12 -6.94 14.41
C GLY A 151 -5.68 -6.91 13.89
N ALA A 152 -5.09 -5.74 13.62
CA ALA A 152 -3.66 -5.66 13.31
C ALA A 152 -2.83 -6.23 14.47
N GLY A 153 -1.80 -7.02 14.14
CA GLY A 153 -1.03 -7.81 15.11
C GLY A 153 -1.60 -9.22 15.38
N THR A 154 -2.72 -9.55 14.77
CA THR A 154 -3.28 -10.91 14.75
C THR A 154 -3.25 -11.47 13.32
N ASP A 155 -3.68 -12.72 13.12
CA ASP A 155 -3.76 -13.37 11.81
C ASP A 155 -4.96 -12.89 10.98
N VAL A 156 -5.88 -12.12 11.57
CA VAL A 156 -7.08 -11.62 10.87
C VAL A 156 -7.21 -10.11 11.07
N ILE A 157 -7.12 -9.38 9.99
CA ILE A 157 -7.35 -7.93 9.95
C ILE A 157 -8.70 -7.65 9.31
N ARG A 158 -9.52 -6.82 9.97
CA ARG A 158 -10.83 -6.37 9.49
C ARG A 158 -10.78 -4.88 9.22
N ILE A 159 -11.19 -4.48 8.04
CA ILE A 159 -11.14 -3.11 7.56
C ILE A 159 -12.53 -2.72 7.07
N ARG A 160 -13.08 -1.65 7.62
CA ARG A 160 -14.22 -0.97 7.02
C ARG A 160 -13.69 0.21 6.23
N GLY A 161 -13.89 0.19 4.92
CA GLY A 161 -13.42 1.27 4.07
C GLY A 161 -14.12 2.59 4.36
N VAL A 162 -13.39 3.69 4.13
CA VAL A 162 -13.86 5.06 4.33
C VAL A 162 -13.71 5.86 3.05
N GLN A 163 -14.52 6.91 2.88
CA GLN A 163 -14.48 7.73 1.67
C GLN A 163 -13.26 8.64 1.61
N LYS A 164 -12.72 9.02 2.77
CA LYS A 164 -11.61 9.97 2.87
C LYS A 164 -10.78 9.69 4.11
N LEU A 165 -9.47 9.79 3.95
CA LEU A 165 -8.47 9.90 5.03
C LEU A 165 -7.98 11.34 5.11
N HIS A 166 -7.61 11.81 6.30
CA HIS A 166 -7.21 13.19 6.57
C HIS A 166 -6.03 13.28 7.55
#